data_08c83b2bd718f9ccdb3d600600150ffa
#
_entry.id   08c83b2bd718f9ccdb3d600600150ffa
#
_cell.length_a   1.000
_cell.length_b   1.000
_cell.length_c   1.000
_cell.angle_alpha   90.00
_cell.angle_beta   90.00
_cell.angle_gamma   90.00
#
_symmetry.space_group_name_H-M   'P 1'
#
loop_
_entity.id
_entity.type
_entity.pdbx_description
1 polymer ?
#
loop_
_entity_poly.entity_id
_entity_poly.type
_entity_poly.pdbx_seq_one_letter_code
_entity_poly.pdbx_strand_id
1 'polypeptide(L)'
;YDGQTPACVMVVQDGLQLARRWKLIEAWDRLIANGEIPVQIGIMIEPGVVPAPHDDAQPRFNRSFEYDGLGDQYARFLVEEILPAVGQDYSLSKRPGDRAIAGSSSGGICAFTTAWERPDQFGRVLSTIGTYVGLRGGNEYPILVRKTEPKPLRIFLQDGNQDQNIYGGNWWISNQQMLSALEFSGYEVKHVWGEGGHNSKHASQIMTDAVRWLWQGHPEPIGSAGGKKRRTDILIEGEDWERVSDGHGFTEGPAVSASGEVFFTDIPNDKIYKINVDGTVVEFVSGSEGANGLMFGPEGWLYACQTKTGKIVRYDSDAKMEVFLEEASANDIVLLPGGGYYTDPDHQRVCFFDWDGNQKVVDEGLAFPNGVVVSPDQTLLMVSDTRDRFTYSYQIQPNGDLKFRQKYGHLHRRDGDRDCGSDGMAVDREGRTYVTTRNGLQVMDALGRVHLILRKPQPGWMSNVVFGGVDRNWLYVTCQNAVYRRKVKTQGFDSVASPFKPPRPGL
;
A
#
# COMPACT_ATOMS: atom_id res chain seq x y z
N TYR A 1 -36.97 -3.58 -9.68
CA TYR A 1 -36.25 -4.63 -8.98
C TYR A 1 -37.16 -5.86 -8.81
N ASP A 2 -36.69 -7.01 -9.28
CA ASP A 2 -37.48 -8.26 -9.32
C ASP A 2 -37.21 -9.18 -8.12
N GLY A 3 -36.29 -8.82 -7.25
CA GLY A 3 -35.90 -9.59 -6.07
C GLY A 3 -35.05 -10.85 -6.35
N GLN A 4 -34.89 -11.24 -7.59
CA GLN A 4 -34.17 -12.46 -8.00
C GLN A 4 -32.77 -12.16 -8.54
N THR A 5 -32.67 -11.16 -9.41
CA THR A 5 -31.39 -10.73 -9.96
C THR A 5 -30.68 -9.80 -8.96
N PRO A 6 -29.41 -10.06 -8.61
CA PRO A 6 -28.67 -9.16 -7.73
C PRO A 6 -28.60 -7.74 -8.32
N ALA A 7 -29.12 -6.76 -7.59
CA ALA A 7 -29.14 -5.37 -8.02
C ALA A 7 -27.77 -4.71 -7.85
N CYS A 8 -27.46 -3.76 -8.73
CA CYS A 8 -26.38 -2.82 -8.48
C CYS A 8 -26.67 -1.97 -7.21
N VAL A 9 -25.66 -1.35 -6.65
CA VAL A 9 -25.78 -0.55 -5.43
C VAL A 9 -25.22 0.83 -5.64
N MET A 10 -25.90 1.85 -5.13
CA MET A 10 -25.30 3.17 -4.96
C MET A 10 -25.51 3.69 -3.53
N VAL A 11 -24.40 3.86 -2.81
CA VAL A 11 -24.40 4.47 -1.48
C VAL A 11 -24.29 5.98 -1.62
N VAL A 12 -25.15 6.74 -0.95
CA VAL A 12 -25.18 8.20 -1.00
C VAL A 12 -24.99 8.77 0.42
N GLN A 13 -23.94 9.54 0.59
CA GLN A 13 -23.64 10.23 1.83
C GLN A 13 -24.59 11.41 2.07
N ASP A 14 -24.73 11.86 3.33
CA ASP A 14 -25.66 12.91 3.74
C ASP A 14 -27.14 12.62 3.42
N GLY A 15 -27.48 11.35 3.28
CA GLY A 15 -28.80 10.81 3.33
C GLY A 15 -29.76 11.20 2.21
N LEU A 16 -31.05 10.98 2.48
CA LEU A 16 -32.12 11.23 1.54
C LEU A 16 -32.27 12.70 1.16
N GLN A 17 -31.89 13.62 2.04
CA GLN A 17 -31.96 15.05 1.78
C GLN A 17 -31.00 15.49 0.67
N LEU A 18 -29.80 14.94 0.63
CA LEU A 18 -28.84 15.23 -0.45
C LEU A 18 -29.33 14.64 -1.76
N ALA A 19 -29.79 13.39 -1.76
CA ALA A 19 -30.33 12.74 -2.95
C ALA A 19 -31.48 13.55 -3.57
N ARG A 20 -32.39 14.10 -2.77
CA ARG A 20 -33.47 14.99 -3.22
C ARG A 20 -32.94 16.33 -3.78
N ARG A 21 -31.98 16.99 -3.09
CA ARG A 21 -31.35 18.22 -3.59
C ARG A 21 -30.65 18.02 -4.94
N TRP A 22 -30.08 16.86 -5.16
CA TRP A 22 -29.46 16.49 -6.42
C TRP A 22 -30.45 16.06 -7.53
N LYS A 23 -31.74 15.88 -7.18
CA LYS A 23 -32.77 15.26 -8.06
C LYS A 23 -32.31 13.88 -8.55
N LEU A 24 -31.58 13.15 -7.69
CA LEU A 24 -30.94 11.89 -8.03
C LEU A 24 -31.99 10.78 -8.24
N ILE A 25 -33.04 10.77 -7.43
CA ILE A 25 -34.09 9.75 -7.48
C ILE A 25 -34.83 9.84 -8.83
N GLU A 26 -35.23 11.05 -9.26
CA GLU A 26 -35.86 11.28 -10.53
C GLU A 26 -34.95 10.96 -11.73
N ALA A 27 -33.64 11.22 -11.55
CA ALA A 27 -32.66 10.83 -12.56
C ALA A 27 -32.55 9.31 -12.68
N TRP A 28 -32.51 8.58 -11.56
CA TRP A 28 -32.49 7.12 -11.56
C TRP A 28 -33.73 6.52 -12.21
N ASP A 29 -34.91 6.91 -11.76
CA ASP A 29 -36.17 6.38 -12.28
C ASP A 29 -36.22 6.49 -13.81
N ARG A 30 -35.86 7.66 -14.34
CA ARG A 30 -35.85 7.90 -15.78
C ARG A 30 -34.78 7.07 -16.51
N LEU A 31 -33.53 7.04 -15.97
CA LEU A 31 -32.43 6.34 -16.63
C LEU A 31 -32.60 4.81 -16.58
N ILE A 32 -33.13 4.28 -15.48
CA ILE A 32 -33.43 2.85 -15.33
C ILE A 32 -34.59 2.47 -16.27
N ALA A 33 -35.66 3.28 -16.30
CA ALA A 33 -36.81 3.01 -17.16
C ALA A 33 -36.45 3.01 -18.66
N ASN A 34 -35.47 3.83 -19.04
CA ASN A 34 -34.93 3.88 -20.40
C ASN A 34 -33.89 2.81 -20.73
N GLY A 35 -33.48 2.01 -19.75
CA GLY A 35 -32.39 1.04 -19.91
C GLY A 35 -30.99 1.67 -20.07
N GLU A 36 -30.81 2.93 -19.68
CA GLU A 36 -29.55 3.65 -19.84
C GLU A 36 -28.55 3.33 -18.69
N ILE A 37 -29.07 2.90 -17.55
CA ILE A 37 -28.28 2.42 -16.40
C ILE A 37 -28.89 1.14 -15.82
N PRO A 38 -28.13 0.31 -15.09
CA PRO A 38 -28.66 -0.89 -14.47
C PRO A 38 -29.67 -0.58 -13.37
N VAL A 39 -30.53 -1.54 -13.08
CA VAL A 39 -31.37 -1.52 -11.85
C VAL A 39 -30.47 -1.49 -10.64
N GLN A 40 -30.74 -0.59 -9.70
CA GLN A 40 -29.89 -0.40 -8.51
C GLN A 40 -30.72 -0.12 -7.25
N ILE A 41 -30.18 -0.53 -6.13
CA ILE A 41 -30.66 -0.19 -4.77
C ILE A 41 -29.87 1.03 -4.27
N GLY A 42 -30.59 2.09 -3.91
CA GLY A 42 -30.01 3.29 -3.30
C GLY A 42 -29.95 3.15 -1.79
N ILE A 43 -28.76 3.29 -1.21
CA ILE A 43 -28.54 3.27 0.24
C ILE A 43 -28.16 4.69 0.69
N MET A 44 -29.08 5.36 1.40
CA MET A 44 -28.93 6.75 1.83
C MET A 44 -28.49 6.79 3.28
N ILE A 45 -27.27 7.24 3.55
CA ILE A 45 -26.68 7.22 4.90
C ILE A 45 -26.44 8.63 5.39
N GLU A 46 -26.98 8.93 6.58
CA GLU A 46 -26.67 10.16 7.30
C GLU A 46 -25.54 9.92 8.29
N PRO A 47 -24.68 10.92 8.55
CA PRO A 47 -23.64 10.78 9.56
C PRO A 47 -24.23 10.68 10.97
N GLY A 48 -23.53 9.99 11.86
CA GLY A 48 -23.95 9.80 13.23
C GLY A 48 -23.97 11.11 14.02
N VAL A 49 -24.96 11.19 14.93
CA VAL A 49 -25.05 12.27 15.93
C VAL A 49 -25.23 11.61 17.29
N VAL A 50 -24.33 11.90 18.23
CA VAL A 50 -24.50 11.50 19.62
C VAL A 50 -25.33 12.59 20.32
N PRO A 51 -26.50 12.25 20.92
CA PRO A 51 -27.34 13.22 21.62
C PRO A 51 -26.57 13.99 22.70
N ALA A 52 -26.98 15.22 22.94
CA ALA A 52 -26.44 15.99 24.05
C ALA A 52 -26.72 15.29 25.38
N PRO A 53 -25.77 15.27 26.35
CA PRO A 53 -25.98 14.65 27.66
C PRO A 53 -26.96 15.41 28.57
N HIS A 54 -27.22 16.70 28.28
CA HIS A 54 -28.17 17.60 28.96
C HIS A 54 -28.53 18.78 28.07
N ASP A 55 -29.57 19.52 28.41
CA ASP A 55 -30.16 20.61 27.58
C ASP A 55 -29.18 21.77 27.28
N ASP A 56 -28.23 22.04 28.17
CA ASP A 56 -27.23 23.09 28.01
C ASP A 56 -25.98 22.61 27.20
N ALA A 57 -25.96 21.39 26.69
CA ALA A 57 -24.85 20.83 25.91
C ALA A 57 -25.19 20.69 24.42
N GLN A 58 -24.16 20.77 23.59
CA GLN A 58 -24.31 20.48 22.16
C GLN A 58 -24.25 18.96 21.90
N PRO A 59 -25.03 18.43 20.93
CA PRO A 59 -24.83 17.10 20.42
C PRO A 59 -23.43 16.97 19.77
N ARG A 60 -22.88 15.77 19.78
CA ARG A 60 -21.64 15.50 19.06
C ARG A 60 -21.96 15.08 17.63
N PHE A 61 -21.63 15.96 16.68
CA PHE A 61 -21.79 15.73 15.25
C PHE A 61 -20.57 14.98 14.71
N ASN A 62 -20.77 13.76 14.21
CA ASN A 62 -19.67 12.90 13.77
C ASN A 62 -19.31 13.05 12.29
N ARG A 63 -20.01 13.90 11.51
CA ARG A 63 -19.85 13.98 10.07
C ARG A 63 -18.39 14.14 9.62
N SER A 64 -17.64 15.08 10.22
CA SER A 64 -16.23 15.26 9.87
C SER A 64 -15.35 14.09 10.34
N PHE A 65 -15.67 13.51 11.49
CA PHE A 65 -14.96 12.34 12.00
C PHE A 65 -15.16 11.11 11.10
N GLU A 66 -16.38 10.88 10.65
CA GLU A 66 -16.73 9.73 9.81
C GLU A 66 -16.30 9.92 8.36
N TYR A 67 -16.42 11.14 7.80
CA TYR A 67 -16.28 11.37 6.36
C TYR A 67 -14.93 11.91 5.93
N ASP A 68 -14.25 12.71 6.74
CA ASP A 68 -12.99 13.35 6.34
C ASP A 68 -11.73 12.52 6.72
N GLY A 69 -11.88 11.38 7.41
CA GLY A 69 -10.78 10.47 7.71
C GLY A 69 -10.27 9.76 6.45
N LEU A 70 -8.95 9.58 6.33
CA LEU A 70 -8.32 8.96 5.16
C LEU A 70 -8.07 7.45 5.29
N GLY A 71 -8.52 6.84 6.38
CA GLY A 71 -8.39 5.41 6.64
C GLY A 71 -9.57 4.58 6.15
N ASP A 72 -9.51 3.28 6.41
CA ASP A 72 -10.52 2.30 5.98
C ASP A 72 -11.73 2.18 6.91
N GLN A 73 -11.78 2.93 8.02
CA GLN A 73 -12.80 2.79 9.06
C GLN A 73 -14.22 2.90 8.52
N TYR A 74 -14.50 3.94 7.73
CA TYR A 74 -15.82 4.13 7.15
C TYR A 74 -16.13 3.08 6.07
N ALA A 75 -15.14 2.69 5.29
CA ALA A 75 -15.31 1.62 4.31
C ALA A 75 -15.65 0.29 4.99
N ARG A 76 -15.03 -0.06 6.12
CA ARG A 76 -15.37 -1.25 6.93
C ARG A 76 -16.79 -1.18 7.47
N PHE A 77 -17.20 -0.05 8.02
CA PHE A 77 -18.59 0.17 8.47
C PHE A 77 -19.59 -0.14 7.36
N LEU A 78 -19.36 0.35 6.13
CA LEU A 78 -20.24 0.04 5.00
C LEU A 78 -20.25 -1.45 4.65
N VAL A 79 -19.08 -2.07 4.59
CA VAL A 79 -18.91 -3.46 4.10
C VAL A 79 -19.31 -4.49 5.15
N GLU A 80 -19.02 -4.22 6.42
CA GLU A 80 -19.21 -5.18 7.51
C GLU A 80 -20.57 -5.04 8.21
N GLU A 81 -21.20 -3.86 8.15
CA GLU A 81 -22.44 -3.58 8.85
C GLU A 81 -23.59 -3.21 7.89
N ILE A 82 -23.43 -2.17 7.07
CA ILE A 82 -24.52 -1.63 6.25
C ILE A 82 -24.92 -2.56 5.10
N LEU A 83 -23.96 -2.98 4.27
CA LEU A 83 -24.27 -3.86 3.14
C LEU A 83 -24.84 -5.22 3.58
N PRO A 84 -24.36 -5.87 4.64
CA PRO A 84 -25.00 -7.07 5.19
C PRO A 84 -26.42 -6.83 5.71
N ALA A 85 -26.67 -5.71 6.39
CA ALA A 85 -28.00 -5.36 6.90
C ALA A 85 -29.02 -5.18 5.76
N VAL A 86 -28.68 -4.39 4.75
CA VAL A 86 -29.54 -4.20 3.56
C VAL A 86 -29.67 -5.48 2.75
N GLY A 87 -28.63 -6.32 2.75
CA GLY A 87 -28.61 -7.61 2.07
C GLY A 87 -29.56 -8.67 2.65
N GLN A 88 -30.16 -8.43 3.85
CA GLN A 88 -31.20 -9.29 4.41
C GLN A 88 -32.53 -9.15 3.63
N ASP A 89 -32.80 -7.93 3.16
CA ASP A 89 -34.06 -7.62 2.47
C ASP A 89 -33.92 -7.58 0.95
N TYR A 90 -32.72 -7.33 0.44
CA TYR A 90 -32.44 -7.13 -0.98
C TYR A 90 -31.28 -7.96 -1.48
N SER A 91 -31.42 -8.59 -2.63
CA SER A 91 -30.31 -9.26 -3.33
C SER A 91 -29.34 -8.22 -3.92
N LEU A 92 -28.17 -8.04 -3.33
CA LEU A 92 -27.17 -7.05 -3.75
C LEU A 92 -26.00 -7.71 -4.48
N SER A 93 -25.59 -7.13 -5.59
CA SER A 93 -24.37 -7.58 -6.29
C SER A 93 -23.13 -7.39 -5.40
N LYS A 94 -22.22 -8.36 -5.47
CA LYS A 94 -20.93 -8.34 -4.76
C LYS A 94 -19.77 -7.87 -5.67
N ARG A 95 -20.02 -7.65 -6.95
CA ARG A 95 -18.99 -7.21 -7.89
C ARG A 95 -18.66 -5.73 -7.64
N PRO A 96 -17.37 -5.34 -7.55
CA PRO A 96 -17.00 -3.93 -7.34
C PRO A 96 -17.54 -2.98 -8.42
N GLY A 97 -17.55 -3.42 -9.69
CA GLY A 97 -18.08 -2.65 -10.82
C GLY A 97 -19.59 -2.41 -10.78
N ASP A 98 -20.32 -3.12 -9.91
CA ASP A 98 -21.76 -2.98 -9.69
C ASP A 98 -22.08 -2.09 -8.47
N ARG A 99 -21.03 -1.54 -7.81
CA ARG A 99 -21.20 -0.71 -6.62
C ARG A 99 -20.61 0.68 -6.81
N ALA A 100 -21.47 1.66 -6.63
CA ALA A 100 -21.14 3.08 -6.65
C ALA A 100 -21.25 3.70 -5.27
N ILE A 101 -20.48 4.75 -5.02
CA ILE A 101 -20.59 5.58 -3.84
C ILE A 101 -20.51 7.05 -4.22
N ALA A 102 -21.34 7.89 -3.58
CA ALA A 102 -21.51 9.28 -3.94
C ALA A 102 -21.60 10.19 -2.71
N GLY A 103 -21.14 11.43 -2.84
CA GLY A 103 -21.24 12.42 -1.80
C GLY A 103 -20.86 13.82 -2.22
N SER A 104 -21.13 14.78 -1.31
CA SER A 104 -20.86 16.20 -1.50
C SER A 104 -19.95 16.70 -0.40
N SER A 105 -18.95 17.52 -0.73
CA SER A 105 -18.05 18.12 0.26
C SER A 105 -17.29 17.03 1.05
N SER A 106 -17.41 16.98 2.38
CA SER A 106 -16.91 15.86 3.18
C SER A 106 -17.46 14.50 2.71
N GLY A 107 -18.74 14.45 2.27
CA GLY A 107 -19.30 13.25 1.66
C GLY A 107 -18.60 12.87 0.34
N GLY A 108 -18.12 13.86 -0.41
CA GLY A 108 -17.39 13.65 -1.67
C GLY A 108 -16.02 13.01 -1.45
N ILE A 109 -15.24 13.46 -0.47
CA ILE A 109 -13.97 12.81 -0.10
C ILE A 109 -14.24 11.46 0.55
N CYS A 110 -15.28 11.32 1.38
CA CYS A 110 -15.68 10.04 1.97
C CYS A 110 -15.96 8.99 0.89
N ALA A 111 -16.69 9.36 -0.17
CA ALA A 111 -16.97 8.49 -1.30
C ALA A 111 -15.66 8.04 -2.00
N PHE A 112 -14.74 8.96 -2.22
CA PHE A 112 -13.45 8.64 -2.80
C PHE A 112 -12.62 7.74 -1.87
N THR A 113 -12.49 8.11 -0.59
CA THR A 113 -11.73 7.33 0.41
C THR A 113 -12.24 5.91 0.51
N THR A 114 -13.55 5.71 0.57
CA THR A 114 -14.16 4.39 0.65
C THR A 114 -13.77 3.49 -0.53
N ALA A 115 -13.89 4.00 -1.76
CA ALA A 115 -13.51 3.24 -2.95
C ALA A 115 -11.98 3.09 -3.06
N TRP A 116 -11.22 4.07 -2.59
CA TRP A 116 -9.76 4.02 -2.56
C TRP A 116 -9.24 2.93 -1.61
N GLU A 117 -9.82 2.81 -0.43
CA GLU A 117 -9.44 1.81 0.57
C GLU A 117 -9.99 0.41 0.25
N ARG A 118 -11.18 0.34 -0.37
CA ARG A 118 -11.85 -0.92 -0.71
C ARG A 118 -12.25 -0.98 -2.19
N PRO A 119 -11.26 -0.93 -3.12
CA PRO A 119 -11.52 -1.07 -4.57
C PRO A 119 -12.07 -2.45 -4.94
N ASP A 120 -11.93 -3.43 -4.06
CA ASP A 120 -12.55 -4.75 -4.14
C ASP A 120 -14.07 -4.74 -3.86
N GLN A 121 -14.59 -3.63 -3.32
CA GLN A 121 -16.01 -3.48 -2.97
C GLN A 121 -16.72 -2.38 -3.75
N PHE A 122 -16.04 -1.29 -4.09
CA PHE A 122 -16.60 -0.13 -4.78
C PHE A 122 -15.72 0.27 -5.95
N GLY A 123 -16.28 0.24 -7.17
CA GLY A 123 -15.55 0.61 -8.38
C GLY A 123 -15.92 1.98 -8.95
N ARG A 124 -17.04 2.62 -8.50
CA ARG A 124 -17.57 3.85 -9.08
C ARG A 124 -17.73 4.93 -8.04
N VAL A 125 -17.21 6.13 -8.32
CA VAL A 125 -17.18 7.26 -7.39
C VAL A 125 -17.82 8.48 -8.04
N LEU A 126 -18.78 9.11 -7.34
CA LEU A 126 -19.32 10.43 -7.68
C LEU A 126 -19.00 11.41 -6.54
N SER A 127 -18.08 12.34 -6.78
CA SER A 127 -17.66 13.35 -5.82
C SER A 127 -18.00 14.74 -6.31
N THR A 128 -18.88 15.45 -5.60
CA THR A 128 -19.20 16.85 -5.90
C THR A 128 -18.60 17.76 -4.86
N ILE A 129 -18.01 18.88 -5.26
CA ILE A 129 -17.34 19.86 -4.38
C ILE A 129 -16.50 19.17 -3.29
N GLY A 130 -15.72 18.14 -3.68
CA GLY A 130 -15.03 17.25 -2.74
C GLY A 130 -14.01 17.95 -1.85
N THR A 131 -13.96 17.57 -0.57
CA THR A 131 -13.09 18.18 0.46
C THR A 131 -11.65 17.67 0.35
N TYR A 132 -11.01 17.83 -0.81
CA TYR A 132 -9.59 17.45 -1.01
C TYR A 132 -8.63 18.52 -0.48
N VAL A 133 -8.98 19.14 0.64
CA VAL A 133 -8.25 20.20 1.34
C VAL A 133 -7.78 19.75 2.73
N GLY A 134 -7.02 20.59 3.41
CA GLY A 134 -6.34 20.27 4.67
C GLY A 134 -7.21 20.30 5.94
N LEU A 135 -8.52 20.02 5.85
CA LEU A 135 -9.36 19.95 7.07
C LEU A 135 -8.96 18.77 7.96
N ARG A 136 -8.76 17.58 7.36
CA ARG A 136 -8.29 16.36 8.04
C ARG A 136 -7.35 15.56 7.14
N GLY A 137 -6.46 16.23 6.39
CA GLY A 137 -5.46 15.59 5.57
C GLY A 137 -5.87 15.27 4.13
N GLY A 138 -7.07 15.64 3.66
CA GLY A 138 -7.57 15.37 2.31
C GLY A 138 -6.67 15.90 1.18
N ASN A 139 -5.86 16.92 1.46
CA ASN A 139 -4.84 17.46 0.56
C ASN A 139 -3.70 16.50 0.23
N GLU A 140 -3.58 15.35 0.91
CA GLU A 140 -2.60 14.30 0.57
C GLU A 140 -3.01 13.49 -0.67
N TYR A 141 -4.30 13.37 -0.97
CA TYR A 141 -4.78 12.51 -2.06
C TYR A 141 -4.19 12.79 -3.44
N PRO A 142 -4.05 14.04 -3.92
CA PRO A 142 -3.44 14.27 -5.22
C PRO A 142 -2.03 13.68 -5.35
N ILE A 143 -1.26 13.65 -4.27
CA ILE A 143 0.08 13.06 -4.25
C ILE A 143 0.03 11.55 -4.12
N LEU A 144 -0.83 11.01 -3.25
CA LEU A 144 -1.02 9.57 -3.10
C LEU A 144 -1.49 8.91 -4.39
N VAL A 145 -2.46 9.53 -5.09
CA VAL A 145 -2.95 9.06 -6.38
C VAL A 145 -1.84 8.97 -7.42
N ARG A 146 -0.94 9.98 -7.46
CA ARG A 146 0.20 9.99 -8.38
C ARG A 146 1.22 8.89 -8.10
N LYS A 147 1.43 8.57 -6.84
CA LYS A 147 2.45 7.62 -6.38
C LYS A 147 1.93 6.18 -6.34
N THR A 148 0.65 5.99 -6.01
CA THR A 148 0.08 4.65 -5.85
C THR A 148 -0.23 4.01 -7.19
N GLU A 149 -0.03 2.71 -7.29
CA GLU A 149 -0.46 1.91 -8.43
C GLU A 149 -1.96 2.10 -8.69
N PRO A 150 -2.40 2.35 -9.96
CA PRO A 150 -3.79 2.62 -10.25
C PRO A 150 -4.72 1.49 -9.79
N LYS A 151 -5.83 1.88 -9.18
CA LYS A 151 -6.90 0.99 -8.73
C LYS A 151 -8.02 0.96 -9.78
N PRO A 152 -8.83 -0.10 -9.88
CA PRO A 152 -9.90 -0.21 -10.87
C PRO A 152 -11.10 0.69 -10.49
N LEU A 153 -10.92 1.99 -10.56
CA LEU A 153 -11.91 2.99 -10.18
C LEU A 153 -12.32 3.88 -11.37
N ARG A 154 -13.61 4.16 -11.45
CA ARG A 154 -14.21 5.15 -12.36
C ARG A 154 -14.73 6.32 -11.54
N ILE A 155 -14.27 7.54 -11.83
CA ILE A 155 -14.45 8.68 -10.94
C ILE A 155 -15.08 9.86 -11.69
N PHE A 156 -16.17 10.39 -11.15
CA PHE A 156 -16.78 11.63 -11.62
C PHE A 156 -16.54 12.73 -10.59
N LEU A 157 -16.00 13.88 -11.03
CA LEU A 157 -15.75 15.06 -10.21
C LEU A 157 -16.63 16.22 -10.68
N GLN A 158 -17.18 16.98 -9.72
CA GLN A 158 -17.85 18.25 -10.01
C GLN A 158 -17.41 19.29 -9.00
N ASP A 159 -17.16 20.52 -9.48
CA ASP A 159 -16.92 21.68 -8.64
C ASP A 159 -17.29 22.98 -9.37
N GLY A 160 -17.24 24.11 -8.67
CA GLY A 160 -17.46 25.45 -9.19
C GLY A 160 -16.34 26.42 -8.81
N ASN A 161 -16.05 27.38 -9.69
CA ASN A 161 -14.93 28.31 -9.55
C ASN A 161 -15.11 29.36 -8.41
N GLN A 162 -16.29 29.41 -7.80
CA GLN A 162 -16.61 30.25 -6.64
C GLN A 162 -16.75 29.42 -5.35
N ASP A 163 -16.17 28.23 -5.32
CA ASP A 163 -16.17 27.40 -4.13
C ASP A 163 -15.29 28.00 -3.01
N GLN A 164 -15.40 27.44 -1.81
CA GLN A 164 -14.76 27.96 -0.59
C GLN A 164 -13.25 28.11 -0.74
N ASN A 165 -12.75 29.23 -0.20
CA ASN A 165 -11.34 29.49 0.00
C ASN A 165 -11.14 29.96 1.43
N ILE A 166 -10.83 29.03 2.34
CA ILE A 166 -10.74 29.26 3.79
C ILE A 166 -9.45 28.66 4.36
N TYR A 167 -9.29 28.68 5.68
CA TYR A 167 -8.09 28.18 6.36
C TYR A 167 -7.71 26.72 6.01
N GLY A 168 -8.67 25.87 5.65
CA GLY A 168 -8.42 24.48 5.23
C GLY A 168 -7.86 24.37 3.81
N GLY A 169 -8.01 25.40 3.00
CA GLY A 169 -7.56 25.45 1.61
C GLY A 169 -8.59 26.05 0.65
N ASN A 170 -8.28 25.95 -0.62
CA ASN A 170 -9.16 26.35 -1.72
C ASN A 170 -9.74 25.12 -2.40
N TRP A 171 -11.06 24.88 -2.28
CA TRP A 171 -11.73 23.69 -2.83
C TRP A 171 -11.58 23.59 -4.33
N TRP A 172 -11.79 24.68 -5.05
CA TRP A 172 -11.68 24.75 -6.50
C TRP A 172 -10.30 24.29 -7.00
N ILE A 173 -9.23 24.83 -6.39
CA ILE A 173 -7.85 24.44 -6.75
C ILE A 173 -7.60 22.99 -6.38
N SER A 174 -8.06 22.54 -5.22
CA SER A 174 -7.84 21.16 -4.74
C SER A 174 -8.55 20.12 -5.59
N ASN A 175 -9.77 20.39 -6.06
CA ASN A 175 -10.48 19.52 -7.00
C ASN A 175 -9.78 19.45 -8.38
N GLN A 176 -9.20 20.57 -8.84
CA GLN A 176 -8.38 20.56 -10.07
C GLN A 176 -7.08 19.77 -9.88
N GLN A 177 -6.42 19.87 -8.73
CA GLN A 177 -5.25 19.06 -8.40
C GLN A 177 -5.59 17.57 -8.36
N MET A 178 -6.76 17.24 -7.81
CA MET A 178 -7.26 15.86 -7.80
C MET A 178 -7.51 15.33 -9.22
N LEU A 179 -8.18 16.11 -10.09
CA LEU A 179 -8.35 15.76 -11.50
C LEU A 179 -6.99 15.52 -12.18
N SER A 180 -6.06 16.47 -12.02
CA SER A 180 -4.72 16.36 -12.60
C SER A 180 -3.96 15.12 -12.14
N ALA A 181 -4.16 14.69 -10.88
CA ALA A 181 -3.55 13.48 -10.35
C ALA A 181 -4.19 12.20 -10.94
N LEU A 182 -5.51 12.17 -11.04
CA LEU A 182 -6.24 11.06 -11.64
C LEU A 182 -5.91 10.88 -13.13
N GLU A 183 -5.85 11.97 -13.90
CA GLU A 183 -5.45 11.94 -15.30
C GLU A 183 -3.99 11.51 -15.49
N PHE A 184 -3.08 11.99 -14.63
CA PHE A 184 -1.67 11.57 -14.64
C PHE A 184 -1.53 10.07 -14.40
N SER A 185 -2.30 9.52 -13.47
CA SER A 185 -2.30 8.10 -13.13
C SER A 185 -3.15 7.26 -14.10
N GLY A 186 -3.87 7.89 -15.04
CA GLY A 186 -4.62 7.24 -16.12
C GLY A 186 -5.95 6.65 -15.68
N TYR A 187 -6.58 7.16 -14.63
CA TYR A 187 -7.91 6.74 -14.24
C TYR A 187 -8.97 7.09 -15.27
N GLU A 188 -10.04 6.32 -15.35
CA GLU A 188 -11.27 6.73 -16.02
C GLU A 188 -11.94 7.85 -15.21
N VAL A 189 -11.64 9.10 -15.55
CA VAL A 189 -12.16 10.28 -14.87
C VAL A 189 -12.92 11.18 -15.83
N LYS A 190 -14.08 11.67 -15.37
CA LYS A 190 -14.82 12.77 -16.01
C LYS A 190 -15.03 13.87 -14.98
N HIS A 191 -14.98 15.10 -15.45
CA HIS A 191 -15.27 16.25 -14.61
C HIS A 191 -16.26 17.19 -15.29
N VAL A 192 -16.99 17.94 -14.47
CA VAL A 192 -17.81 19.06 -14.92
C VAL A 192 -17.56 20.24 -13.99
N TRP A 193 -16.94 21.26 -14.53
CA TRP A 193 -16.65 22.50 -13.84
C TRP A 193 -17.72 23.55 -14.15
N GLY A 194 -18.09 24.37 -13.14
CA GLY A 194 -19.09 25.43 -13.27
C GLY A 194 -18.67 26.73 -12.58
N GLU A 195 -19.59 27.68 -12.53
CA GLU A 195 -19.40 28.99 -11.88
C GLU A 195 -20.01 29.03 -10.46
N GLY A 196 -20.46 27.89 -9.93
CA GLY A 196 -21.12 27.82 -8.63
C GLY A 196 -20.15 27.87 -7.46
N GLY A 197 -20.71 28.14 -6.26
CA GLY A 197 -20.01 28.01 -4.98
C GLY A 197 -20.31 26.69 -4.28
N HIS A 198 -20.03 26.61 -2.97
CA HIS A 198 -20.15 25.39 -2.16
C HIS A 198 -21.58 24.97 -1.86
N ASN A 199 -22.30 24.53 -2.88
CA ASN A 199 -23.70 24.10 -2.77
C ASN A 199 -24.09 23.08 -3.86
N SER A 200 -25.29 22.50 -3.72
CA SER A 200 -25.78 21.45 -4.61
C SER A 200 -26.42 21.95 -5.93
N LYS A 201 -26.47 23.26 -6.19
CA LYS A 201 -27.23 23.83 -7.33
C LYS A 201 -26.69 23.33 -8.66
N HIS A 202 -25.39 23.44 -8.89
CA HIS A 202 -24.74 22.98 -10.13
C HIS A 202 -24.79 21.45 -10.24
N ALA A 203 -24.50 20.73 -9.14
CA ALA A 203 -24.59 19.27 -9.11
C ALA A 203 -25.99 18.78 -9.53
N SER A 204 -27.08 19.44 -9.09
CA SER A 204 -28.45 19.06 -9.45
C SER A 204 -28.76 19.23 -10.94
N GLN A 205 -28.10 20.14 -11.63
CA GLN A 205 -28.30 20.40 -13.05
C GLN A 205 -27.66 19.32 -13.93
N ILE A 206 -26.55 18.74 -13.47
CA ILE A 206 -25.75 17.77 -14.24
C ILE A 206 -25.96 16.33 -13.79
N MET A 207 -26.73 16.08 -12.74
CA MET A 207 -26.82 14.77 -12.07
C MET A 207 -27.21 13.63 -13.02
N THR A 208 -28.16 13.87 -13.93
CA THR A 208 -28.57 12.88 -14.92
C THR A 208 -27.39 12.42 -15.79
N ASP A 209 -26.59 13.37 -16.29
CA ASP A 209 -25.45 13.05 -17.14
C ASP A 209 -24.28 12.47 -16.35
N ALA A 210 -24.11 12.90 -15.10
CA ALA A 210 -23.12 12.34 -14.19
C ALA A 210 -23.39 10.86 -13.90
N VAL A 211 -24.63 10.52 -13.55
CA VAL A 211 -25.05 9.13 -13.29
C VAL A 211 -24.98 8.28 -14.55
N ARG A 212 -25.46 8.78 -15.68
CA ARG A 212 -25.36 8.07 -16.97
C ARG A 212 -23.90 7.71 -17.29
N TRP A 213 -23.00 8.67 -17.16
CA TRP A 213 -21.58 8.43 -17.40
C TRP A 213 -20.97 7.47 -16.39
N LEU A 214 -21.36 7.58 -15.12
CA LEU A 214 -20.84 6.72 -14.05
C LEU A 214 -21.11 5.23 -14.34
N TRP A 215 -22.26 4.91 -14.94
CA TRP A 215 -22.67 3.55 -15.31
C TRP A 215 -22.37 3.16 -16.77
N GLN A 216 -21.81 4.07 -17.57
CA GLN A 216 -21.45 3.78 -18.95
C GLN A 216 -20.49 2.60 -19.03
N GLY A 217 -20.76 1.65 -19.95
CA GLY A 217 -19.95 0.45 -20.13
C GLY A 217 -20.31 -0.71 -19.18
N HIS A 218 -21.23 -0.52 -18.21
CA HIS A 218 -21.74 -1.64 -17.42
C HIS A 218 -22.41 -2.69 -18.32
N PRO A 219 -22.19 -4.00 -18.14
CA PRO A 219 -21.56 -4.66 -16.98
C PRO A 219 -20.05 -4.94 -17.09
N GLU A 220 -19.39 -4.38 -18.08
CA GLU A 220 -17.95 -4.61 -18.27
C GLU A 220 -17.14 -4.18 -17.04
N PRO A 221 -16.09 -4.94 -16.69
CA PRO A 221 -15.21 -4.58 -15.58
C PRO A 221 -14.56 -3.21 -15.80
N ILE A 222 -14.46 -2.43 -14.72
CA ILE A 222 -13.64 -1.22 -14.75
C ILE A 222 -12.18 -1.67 -14.73
N GLY A 223 -11.44 -1.40 -15.80
CA GLY A 223 -10.02 -1.69 -15.87
C GLY A 223 -9.21 -0.85 -14.88
N SER A 224 -8.12 -1.39 -14.39
CA SER A 224 -7.06 -0.54 -13.83
C SER A 224 -6.50 0.23 -15.03
N ALA A 225 -6.77 1.52 -15.08
CA ALA A 225 -6.32 2.34 -16.18
C ALA A 225 -4.79 2.38 -16.21
N GLY A 226 -4.18 1.66 -17.13
CA GLY A 226 -2.79 1.81 -17.49
C GLY A 226 -2.60 3.22 -18.04
N GLY A 227 -2.09 4.13 -17.22
CA GLY A 227 -1.95 5.52 -17.63
C GLY A 227 -0.93 5.66 -18.74
N LYS A 228 -1.34 6.07 -19.91
CA LYS A 228 -0.44 6.45 -21.01
C LYS A 228 0.58 7.54 -20.60
N LYS A 229 0.32 8.26 -19.50
CA LYS A 229 1.19 9.33 -18.98
C LYS A 229 2.08 8.88 -17.82
N ARG A 230 1.70 7.85 -17.06
CA ARG A 230 2.52 7.31 -15.98
C ARG A 230 3.57 6.38 -16.56
N ARG A 231 4.74 6.91 -16.87
CA ARG A 231 5.90 6.06 -17.14
C ARG A 231 6.43 5.53 -15.81
N THR A 232 6.50 4.22 -15.70
CA THR A 232 7.29 3.56 -14.68
C THR A 232 8.27 2.62 -15.36
N ASP A 233 9.51 2.78 -15.04
CA ASP A 233 10.62 1.91 -15.46
C ASP A 233 10.72 0.65 -14.58
N ILE A 234 9.79 0.50 -13.64
CA ILE A 234 9.70 -0.63 -12.72
C ILE A 234 8.63 -1.63 -13.17
N LEU A 235 7.40 -1.15 -13.38
CA LEU A 235 6.25 -2.03 -13.62
C LEU A 235 6.12 -2.41 -15.10
N ILE A 236 5.78 -3.67 -15.36
CA ILE A 236 5.35 -4.18 -16.66
C ILE A 236 3.83 -4.05 -16.73
N GLU A 237 3.31 -3.49 -17.82
CA GLU A 237 1.87 -3.34 -18.04
C GLU A 237 1.21 -4.73 -18.13
N GLY A 238 0.11 -4.90 -17.39
CA GLY A 238 -0.63 -6.17 -17.33
C GLY A 238 -0.09 -7.19 -16.32
N GLU A 239 1.12 -7.00 -15.79
CA GLU A 239 1.66 -7.86 -14.74
C GLU A 239 1.09 -7.46 -13.37
N ASP A 240 0.76 -8.47 -12.57
CA ASP A 240 0.27 -8.30 -11.20
C ASP A 240 0.90 -9.34 -10.27
N TRP A 241 0.59 -9.28 -8.99
CA TRP A 241 1.00 -10.26 -8.01
C TRP A 241 0.38 -11.63 -8.31
N GLU A 242 1.22 -12.64 -8.41
CA GLU A 242 0.79 -14.04 -8.42
C GLU A 242 1.20 -14.71 -7.10
N ARG A 243 0.30 -15.51 -6.54
CA ARG A 243 0.58 -16.27 -5.32
C ARG A 243 1.42 -17.51 -5.67
N VAL A 244 2.57 -17.64 -5.00
CA VAL A 244 3.51 -18.76 -5.19
C VAL A 244 3.31 -19.83 -4.14
N SER A 245 3.08 -19.43 -2.88
CA SER A 245 2.91 -20.35 -1.75
C SER A 245 1.92 -19.77 -0.73
N ASP A 246 1.19 -20.63 -0.04
CA ASP A 246 0.27 -20.26 1.03
C ASP A 246 0.16 -21.34 2.11
N GLY A 247 -0.67 -21.10 3.14
CA GLY A 247 -0.89 -22.06 4.22
C GLY A 247 0.20 -22.06 5.29
N HIS A 248 1.06 -21.05 5.31
CA HIS A 248 2.09 -20.86 6.34
C HIS A 248 1.53 -20.19 7.61
N GLY A 249 2.30 -20.20 8.69
CA GLY A 249 1.96 -19.47 9.91
C GLY A 249 2.22 -17.98 9.76
N PHE A 250 3.46 -17.61 9.45
CA PHE A 250 3.88 -16.24 9.15
C PHE A 250 5.18 -16.27 8.34
N THR A 251 5.12 -15.77 7.12
CA THR A 251 6.24 -15.81 6.18
C THR A 251 7.16 -14.59 6.34
N GLU A 252 8.48 -14.82 6.28
CA GLU A 252 9.52 -13.81 6.46
C GLU A 252 10.79 -14.13 5.68
N GLY A 253 11.81 -13.32 5.85
CA GLY A 253 13.20 -13.47 5.51
C GLY A 253 13.50 -13.99 4.11
N PRO A 254 12.93 -13.45 3.03
CA PRO A 254 13.20 -14.00 1.70
C PRO A 254 14.64 -13.71 1.26
N ALA A 255 15.34 -14.74 0.79
CA ALA A 255 16.69 -14.66 0.23
C ALA A 255 16.73 -15.29 -1.16
N VAL A 256 17.68 -14.87 -1.99
CA VAL A 256 17.85 -15.42 -3.34
C VAL A 256 19.23 -16.03 -3.51
N SER A 257 19.28 -17.26 -4.04
CA SER A 257 20.53 -17.95 -4.38
C SER A 257 21.17 -17.39 -5.66
N ALA A 258 22.41 -17.76 -5.93
CA ALA A 258 23.08 -17.39 -7.17
C ALA A 258 22.38 -17.97 -8.42
N SER A 259 21.67 -19.09 -8.29
CA SER A 259 20.86 -19.72 -9.36
C SER A 259 19.48 -19.09 -9.54
N GLY A 260 19.09 -18.13 -8.67
CA GLY A 260 17.80 -17.42 -8.74
C GLY A 260 16.65 -18.10 -7.98
N GLU A 261 16.91 -19.18 -7.25
CA GLU A 261 15.95 -19.80 -6.34
C GLU A 261 15.71 -18.87 -5.15
N VAL A 262 14.47 -18.84 -4.63
CA VAL A 262 14.11 -18.00 -3.49
C VAL A 262 13.84 -18.85 -2.27
N PHE A 263 14.43 -18.48 -1.15
CA PHE A 263 14.20 -19.11 0.15
C PHE A 263 13.38 -18.16 1.01
N PHE A 264 12.56 -18.70 1.90
CA PHE A 264 11.81 -17.89 2.88
C PHE A 264 11.56 -18.68 4.16
N THR A 265 11.35 -17.97 5.25
CA THR A 265 11.09 -18.55 6.56
C THR A 265 9.59 -18.58 6.86
N ASP A 266 9.17 -19.59 7.61
CA ASP A 266 7.87 -19.72 8.27
C ASP A 266 8.15 -19.79 9.76
N ILE A 267 8.23 -18.62 10.40
CA ILE A 267 8.73 -18.47 11.77
C ILE A 267 7.93 -19.32 12.78
N PRO A 268 6.58 -19.28 12.81
CA PRO A 268 5.82 -20.05 13.80
C PRO A 268 5.96 -21.57 13.64
N ASN A 269 6.21 -22.03 12.42
CA ASN A 269 6.33 -23.45 12.11
C ASN A 269 7.78 -23.96 12.12
N ASP A 270 8.74 -23.11 12.45
CA ASP A 270 10.18 -23.43 12.50
C ASP A 270 10.73 -24.02 11.20
N LYS A 271 10.37 -23.42 10.07
CA LYS A 271 10.74 -23.96 8.76
C LYS A 271 11.39 -22.91 7.86
N ILE A 272 12.25 -23.40 6.99
CA ILE A 272 12.74 -22.66 5.81
C ILE A 272 12.26 -23.41 4.58
N TYR A 273 11.66 -22.70 3.66
CA TYR A 273 11.21 -23.23 2.36
C TYR A 273 12.07 -22.68 1.23
N LYS A 274 12.14 -23.46 0.16
CA LYS A 274 12.79 -23.08 -1.10
C LYS A 274 11.77 -23.09 -2.24
N ILE A 275 11.74 -22.01 -3.00
CA ILE A 275 11.00 -21.86 -4.26
C ILE A 275 12.02 -22.06 -5.38
N ASN A 276 11.90 -23.16 -6.12
CA ASN A 276 12.74 -23.44 -7.28
C ASN A 276 12.44 -22.47 -8.44
N VAL A 277 13.33 -22.37 -9.41
CA VAL A 277 13.16 -21.49 -10.58
C VAL A 277 11.88 -21.80 -11.37
N ASP A 278 11.45 -23.07 -11.38
CA ASP A 278 10.18 -23.49 -12.00
C ASP A 278 8.92 -23.12 -11.19
N GLY A 279 9.09 -22.55 -10.00
CA GLY A 279 8.01 -22.16 -9.09
C GLY A 279 7.57 -23.24 -8.11
N THR A 280 8.14 -24.44 -8.15
CA THR A 280 7.84 -25.51 -7.17
C THR A 280 8.41 -25.12 -5.79
N VAL A 281 7.62 -25.38 -4.73
CA VAL A 281 7.99 -25.06 -3.34
C VAL A 281 8.30 -26.35 -2.58
N VAL A 282 9.44 -26.38 -1.93
CA VAL A 282 9.89 -27.51 -1.12
C VAL A 282 10.36 -27.04 0.25
N GLU A 283 10.20 -27.87 1.27
CA GLU A 283 10.81 -27.65 2.57
C GLU A 283 12.33 -27.86 2.46
N PHE A 284 13.11 -26.86 2.91
CA PHE A 284 14.56 -26.92 2.92
C PHE A 284 15.10 -27.27 4.31
N VAL A 285 14.58 -26.64 5.37
CA VAL A 285 14.95 -26.90 6.75
C VAL A 285 13.70 -27.08 7.59
N SER A 286 13.70 -28.07 8.49
CA SER A 286 12.77 -28.24 9.60
C SER A 286 13.51 -28.05 10.92
N GLY A 287 12.92 -27.38 11.89
CA GLY A 287 13.60 -27.04 13.16
C GLY A 287 14.61 -25.90 12.97
N SER A 288 14.16 -24.79 12.34
CA SER A 288 15.01 -23.63 12.07
C SER A 288 15.25 -22.72 13.28
N GLU A 289 14.70 -23.08 14.45
CA GLU A 289 14.82 -22.33 15.71
C GLU A 289 14.37 -20.85 15.60
N GLY A 290 13.24 -20.65 14.92
CA GLY A 290 12.67 -19.31 14.70
C GLY A 290 13.51 -18.48 13.74
N ALA A 291 14.07 -19.08 12.70
CA ALA A 291 14.77 -18.34 11.65
C ALA A 291 13.86 -17.24 11.10
N ASN A 292 14.38 -16.01 11.00
CA ASN A 292 13.74 -14.82 10.51
C ASN A 292 14.46 -14.34 9.23
N GLY A 293 15.27 -13.30 9.27
CA GLY A 293 16.02 -12.80 8.13
C GLY A 293 16.99 -13.84 7.56
N LEU A 294 17.00 -13.98 6.23
CA LEU A 294 17.92 -14.86 5.49
C LEU A 294 18.75 -14.06 4.50
N MET A 295 19.98 -14.52 4.24
CA MET A 295 20.77 -14.02 3.12
C MET A 295 21.83 -15.03 2.70
N PHE A 296 22.11 -15.12 1.39
CA PHE A 296 23.24 -15.90 0.89
C PHE A 296 24.55 -15.13 1.00
N GLY A 297 25.58 -15.77 1.57
CA GLY A 297 26.94 -15.27 1.63
C GLY A 297 27.71 -15.45 0.31
N PRO A 298 28.91 -14.85 0.20
CA PRO A 298 29.74 -14.93 -1.01
C PRO A 298 30.21 -16.34 -1.34
N GLU A 299 30.26 -17.21 -0.34
CA GLU A 299 30.63 -18.63 -0.47
C GLU A 299 29.45 -19.55 -0.81
N GLY A 300 28.21 -18.98 -0.94
CA GLY A 300 27.01 -19.73 -1.30
C GLY A 300 26.27 -20.37 -0.12
N TRP A 301 26.68 -20.12 1.11
CA TRP A 301 25.94 -20.53 2.31
C TRP A 301 24.76 -19.63 2.59
N LEU A 302 23.66 -20.22 3.07
CA LEU A 302 22.47 -19.47 3.50
C LEU A 302 22.59 -19.10 4.98
N TYR A 303 22.79 -17.82 5.27
CA TYR A 303 22.79 -17.29 6.64
C TYR A 303 21.37 -17.05 7.12
N ALA A 304 21.10 -17.32 8.40
CA ALA A 304 19.79 -17.19 9.02
C ALA A 304 19.88 -16.60 10.43
N CYS A 305 19.04 -15.62 10.71
CA CYS A 305 18.87 -15.03 12.02
C CYS A 305 17.92 -15.86 12.87
N GLN A 306 18.41 -16.62 13.85
CA GLN A 306 17.58 -17.45 14.74
C GLN A 306 17.10 -16.66 15.94
N THR A 307 15.82 -16.27 15.94
CA THR A 307 15.24 -15.43 17.00
C THR A 307 15.07 -16.16 18.33
N LYS A 308 14.88 -17.49 18.33
CA LYS A 308 14.72 -18.28 19.57
C LYS A 308 16.04 -18.53 20.28
N THR A 309 17.14 -18.64 19.56
CA THR A 309 18.46 -18.98 20.15
C THR A 309 19.37 -17.76 20.29
N GLY A 310 19.02 -16.63 19.64
CA GLY A 310 19.88 -15.44 19.61
C GLY A 310 21.20 -15.69 18.88
N LYS A 311 21.15 -16.43 17.76
CA LYS A 311 22.32 -16.79 16.95
C LYS A 311 22.13 -16.41 15.49
N ILE A 312 23.23 -16.18 14.80
CA ILE A 312 23.25 -16.26 13.33
C ILE A 312 23.91 -17.60 12.97
N VAL A 313 23.17 -18.41 12.24
CA VAL A 313 23.62 -19.69 11.72
C VAL A 313 23.76 -19.65 10.20
N ARG A 314 24.43 -20.64 9.62
CA ARG A 314 24.49 -20.80 8.17
C ARG A 314 24.22 -22.25 7.78
N TYR A 315 23.60 -22.42 6.62
CA TYR A 315 23.27 -23.71 6.04
C TYR A 315 23.99 -23.89 4.71
N ASP A 316 24.55 -25.09 4.48
CA ASP A 316 25.06 -25.48 3.17
C ASP A 316 23.92 -25.92 2.22
N SER A 317 24.26 -26.36 1.00
CA SER A 317 23.30 -26.85 -0.01
C SER A 317 22.49 -28.07 0.44
N ASP A 318 23.01 -28.83 1.39
CA ASP A 318 22.40 -30.04 1.93
C ASP A 318 21.64 -29.77 3.25
N ALA A 319 21.41 -28.50 3.57
CA ALA A 319 20.76 -28.02 4.80
C ALA A 319 21.53 -28.38 6.10
N LYS A 320 22.82 -28.65 6.03
CA LYS A 320 23.65 -28.87 7.20
C LYS A 320 23.94 -27.51 7.83
N MET A 321 23.59 -27.37 9.13
CA MET A 321 23.73 -26.14 9.89
C MET A 321 25.10 -26.06 10.57
N GLU A 322 25.64 -24.83 10.58
CA GLU A 322 26.77 -24.42 11.44
C GLU A 322 26.43 -23.10 12.13
N VAL A 323 26.84 -22.93 13.39
CA VAL A 323 26.73 -21.65 14.08
C VAL A 323 27.84 -20.73 13.57
N PHE A 324 27.45 -19.53 13.13
CA PHE A 324 28.38 -18.52 12.66
C PHE A 324 28.66 -17.44 13.74
N LEU A 325 27.59 -16.90 14.35
CA LEU A 325 27.70 -15.94 15.47
C LEU A 325 26.86 -16.43 16.66
N GLU A 326 27.46 -16.39 17.83
CA GLU A 326 26.77 -16.51 19.10
C GLU A 326 26.33 -15.11 19.58
N GLU A 327 25.35 -15.04 20.49
CA GLU A 327 24.89 -13.80 21.12
C GLU A 327 24.47 -12.68 20.14
N ALA A 328 23.81 -13.09 19.04
CA ALA A 328 23.31 -12.21 17.99
C ALA A 328 21.78 -12.21 17.98
N SER A 329 21.11 -11.33 18.74
CA SER A 329 19.64 -11.16 18.70
C SER A 329 19.19 -10.51 17.39
N ALA A 330 19.50 -11.17 16.26
CA ALA A 330 19.31 -10.64 14.93
C ALA A 330 17.88 -10.83 14.42
N ASN A 331 17.31 -9.77 13.82
CA ASN A 331 16.03 -9.83 13.09
C ASN A 331 16.29 -10.00 11.58
N ASP A 332 16.97 -9.04 10.97
CA ASP A 332 17.30 -9.06 9.55
C ASP A 332 18.81 -8.84 9.32
N ILE A 333 19.31 -9.25 8.15
CA ILE A 333 20.74 -9.31 7.88
C ILE A 333 21.06 -8.86 6.44
N VAL A 334 22.18 -8.13 6.29
CA VAL A 334 22.79 -7.84 5.00
C VAL A 334 24.25 -8.21 4.99
N LEU A 335 24.69 -8.94 3.95
CA LEU A 335 26.06 -9.42 3.78
C LEU A 335 26.78 -8.61 2.72
N LEU A 336 28.09 -8.43 2.93
CA LEU A 336 29.02 -7.66 2.10
C LEU A 336 30.32 -8.47 1.95
N PRO A 337 31.19 -8.16 0.96
CA PRO A 337 32.48 -8.82 0.84
C PRO A 337 33.35 -8.71 2.09
N GLY A 338 33.21 -7.65 2.89
CA GLY A 338 34.00 -7.40 4.11
C GLY A 338 33.35 -7.83 5.44
N GLY A 339 32.20 -8.48 5.42
CA GLY A 339 31.42 -8.81 6.63
C GLY A 339 29.93 -8.60 6.43
N GLY A 340 29.21 -8.18 7.46
CA GLY A 340 27.78 -7.91 7.36
C GLY A 340 27.24 -7.02 8.47
N TYR A 341 25.98 -6.65 8.30
CA TYR A 341 25.21 -5.93 9.33
C TYR A 341 23.93 -6.68 9.64
N TYR A 342 23.52 -6.63 10.89
CA TYR A 342 22.22 -7.12 11.31
C TYR A 342 21.51 -6.10 12.21
N THR A 343 20.20 -6.16 12.21
CA THR A 343 19.34 -5.37 13.08
C THR A 343 18.94 -6.16 14.31
N ASP A 344 18.98 -5.51 15.46
CA ASP A 344 18.58 -6.06 16.75
C ASP A 344 17.51 -5.16 17.39
N PRO A 345 16.21 -5.42 17.08
CA PRO A 345 15.12 -4.59 17.56
C PRO A 345 14.90 -4.70 19.08
N ASP A 346 15.24 -5.81 19.68
CA ASP A 346 15.07 -6.03 21.13
C ASP A 346 15.96 -5.10 21.95
N HIS A 347 17.15 -4.80 21.43
CA HIS A 347 18.09 -3.87 22.03
C HIS A 347 18.18 -2.53 21.31
N GLN A 348 17.33 -2.28 20.29
CA GLN A 348 17.23 -1.02 19.54
C GLN A 348 18.55 -0.60 18.87
N ARG A 349 19.27 -1.53 18.28
CA ARG A 349 20.61 -1.32 17.74
C ARG A 349 20.82 -1.94 16.38
N VAL A 350 21.88 -1.46 15.70
CA VAL A 350 22.44 -2.05 14.48
C VAL A 350 23.84 -2.53 14.79
N CYS A 351 24.15 -3.76 14.38
CA CYS A 351 25.46 -4.39 14.65
C CYS A 351 26.19 -4.69 13.36
N PHE A 352 27.51 -4.60 13.39
CA PHE A 352 28.43 -5.05 12.36
C PHE A 352 29.15 -6.31 12.80
N PHE A 353 29.46 -7.21 11.88
CA PHE A 353 30.37 -8.34 12.09
C PHE A 353 31.31 -8.51 10.89
N ASP A 354 32.53 -8.99 11.14
CA ASP A 354 33.46 -9.43 10.12
C ASP A 354 33.38 -10.95 9.87
N TRP A 355 34.07 -11.43 8.85
CA TRP A 355 34.08 -12.88 8.52
C TRP A 355 34.85 -13.75 9.53
N ASP A 356 35.60 -13.15 10.45
CA ASP A 356 36.27 -13.85 11.57
C ASP A 356 35.33 -14.04 12.77
N GLY A 357 34.09 -13.49 12.69
CA GLY A 357 33.07 -13.57 13.75
C GLY A 357 33.21 -12.50 14.84
N ASN A 358 34.04 -11.48 14.65
CA ASN A 358 34.07 -10.33 15.55
C ASN A 358 32.86 -9.43 15.29
N GLN A 359 32.10 -9.13 16.34
CA GLN A 359 30.91 -8.30 16.24
C GLN A 359 31.00 -7.04 17.12
N LYS A 360 30.33 -5.96 16.70
CA LYS A 360 30.23 -4.71 17.44
C LYS A 360 28.94 -3.96 17.14
N VAL A 361 28.45 -3.21 18.12
CA VAL A 361 27.36 -2.26 17.92
C VAL A 361 27.87 -1.05 17.16
N VAL A 362 27.17 -0.64 16.09
CA VAL A 362 27.56 0.48 15.22
C VAL A 362 26.53 1.61 15.18
N ASP A 363 25.30 1.38 15.65
CA ASP A 363 24.28 2.41 15.90
C ASP A 363 23.30 1.93 16.98
N GLU A 364 22.73 2.89 17.72
CA GLU A 364 21.71 2.65 18.76
C GLU A 364 20.61 3.73 18.71
N GLY A 365 19.45 3.41 19.29
CA GLY A 365 18.36 4.37 19.52
C GLY A 365 17.40 4.52 18.34
N LEU A 366 17.35 3.54 17.41
CA LEU A 366 16.18 3.33 16.57
C LEU A 366 15.07 2.68 17.41
N ALA A 367 13.80 3.04 17.16
CA ALA A 367 12.70 2.56 17.99
C ALA A 367 12.40 1.05 17.78
N PHE A 368 12.59 0.58 16.55
CA PHE A 368 12.48 -0.84 16.16
C PHE A 368 13.20 -1.05 14.82
N PRO A 369 14.56 -1.13 14.81
CA PRO A 369 15.31 -1.39 13.60
C PRO A 369 14.93 -2.77 13.04
N ASN A 370 14.58 -2.84 11.75
CA ASN A 370 14.09 -4.05 11.11
C ASN A 370 14.87 -4.33 9.82
N GLY A 371 14.29 -4.17 8.64
CA GLY A 371 14.97 -4.43 7.39
C GLY A 371 16.27 -3.63 7.25
N VAL A 372 17.30 -4.25 6.66
CA VAL A 372 18.62 -3.65 6.43
C VAL A 372 19.14 -4.01 5.04
N VAL A 373 19.60 -3.00 4.29
CA VAL A 373 20.16 -3.17 2.95
C VAL A 373 21.29 -2.16 2.70
N VAL A 374 22.06 -2.39 1.63
CA VAL A 374 23.14 -1.49 1.20
C VAL A 374 22.91 -0.97 -0.21
N SER A 375 23.45 0.23 -0.49
CA SER A 375 23.47 0.78 -1.84
C SER A 375 24.35 -0.04 -2.80
N PRO A 376 24.12 0.00 -4.13
CA PRO A 376 24.90 -0.77 -5.09
C PRO A 376 26.40 -0.47 -5.10
N ASP A 377 26.81 0.71 -4.67
CA ASP A 377 28.22 1.08 -4.48
C ASP A 377 28.77 0.71 -3.09
N GLN A 378 27.94 0.07 -2.25
CA GLN A 378 28.27 -0.38 -0.91
C GLN A 378 28.79 0.72 0.02
N THR A 379 28.41 1.96 -0.24
CA THR A 379 28.83 3.10 0.58
C THR A 379 27.80 3.55 1.61
N LEU A 380 26.51 3.17 1.39
CA LEU A 380 25.40 3.50 2.29
C LEU A 380 24.75 2.23 2.83
N LEU A 381 24.57 2.17 4.15
CA LEU A 381 23.65 1.27 4.81
C LEU A 381 22.30 1.98 4.97
N MET A 382 21.22 1.30 4.67
CA MET A 382 19.85 1.77 4.89
C MET A 382 19.12 0.82 5.83
N VAL A 383 18.44 1.38 6.83
CA VAL A 383 17.72 0.63 7.87
C VAL A 383 16.28 1.14 7.96
N SER A 384 15.30 0.23 7.95
CA SER A 384 13.93 0.57 8.28
C SER A 384 13.74 0.64 9.80
N ASP A 385 12.88 1.53 10.27
CA ASP A 385 12.40 1.56 11.66
C ASP A 385 10.89 1.35 11.64
N THR A 386 10.43 0.18 12.08
CA THR A 386 9.01 -0.20 12.04
C THR A 386 8.11 0.81 12.73
N ARG A 387 8.61 1.45 13.79
CA ARG A 387 7.84 2.38 14.63
C ARG A 387 8.00 3.84 14.24
N ASP A 388 8.85 4.16 13.26
CA ASP A 388 9.00 5.52 12.75
C ASP A 388 8.34 5.68 11.37
N ARG A 389 8.25 6.92 10.92
CA ARG A 389 7.83 7.33 9.58
C ARG A 389 8.99 7.31 8.59
N PHE A 390 10.22 7.24 9.08
CA PHE A 390 11.43 7.35 8.28
C PHE A 390 12.17 6.02 8.21
N THR A 391 12.83 5.79 7.07
CA THR A 391 14.01 4.93 7.03
C THR A 391 15.24 5.77 7.34
N TYR A 392 16.30 5.12 7.75
CA TYR A 392 17.57 5.78 8.10
C TYR A 392 18.67 5.37 7.16
N SER A 393 19.61 6.27 6.86
CA SER A 393 20.82 5.94 6.10
C SER A 393 22.07 6.32 6.87
N TYR A 394 23.13 5.59 6.60
CA TYR A 394 24.44 5.75 7.21
C TYR A 394 25.53 5.60 6.15
N GLN A 395 26.62 6.34 6.26
CA GLN A 395 27.81 6.10 5.46
C GLN A 395 28.64 4.98 6.11
N ILE A 396 28.91 3.93 5.34
CA ILE A 396 29.77 2.81 5.76
C ILE A 396 31.24 3.27 5.72
N GLN A 397 31.96 3.01 6.80
CA GLN A 397 33.39 3.28 6.90
C GLN A 397 34.19 2.00 6.61
N PRO A 398 35.49 2.10 6.21
CA PRO A 398 36.30 0.92 5.86
C PRO A 398 36.43 -0.13 6.97
N ASN A 399 36.28 0.26 8.22
CA ASN A 399 36.33 -0.64 9.39
C ASN A 399 34.94 -1.15 9.80
N GLY A 400 33.90 -0.94 8.99
CA GLY A 400 32.53 -1.32 9.30
C GLY A 400 31.76 -0.37 10.21
N ASP A 401 32.38 0.71 10.72
CA ASP A 401 31.66 1.73 11.49
C ASP A 401 30.65 2.47 10.60
N LEU A 402 29.61 3.01 11.24
CA LEU A 402 28.59 3.83 10.58
C LEU A 402 28.75 5.30 10.99
N LYS A 403 28.65 6.21 10.00
CA LYS A 403 28.69 7.66 10.23
C LYS A 403 27.55 8.36 9.50
N PHE A 404 27.32 9.61 9.87
CA PHE A 404 26.37 10.51 9.20
C PHE A 404 24.93 9.93 9.14
N ARG A 405 24.46 9.36 10.27
CA ARG A 405 23.05 8.95 10.40
C ARG A 405 22.12 10.08 10.03
N GLN A 406 21.18 9.80 9.14
CA GLN A 406 20.13 10.76 8.78
C GLN A 406 18.78 10.06 8.55
N LYS A 407 17.68 10.78 8.78
CA LYS A 407 16.37 10.42 8.28
C LYS A 407 16.39 10.48 6.77
N TYR A 408 16.24 9.32 6.13
CA TYR A 408 16.48 9.19 4.70
C TYR A 408 15.18 9.13 3.90
N GLY A 409 14.42 8.04 4.02
CA GLY A 409 13.15 7.85 3.32
C GLY A 409 11.99 8.38 4.13
N HIS A 410 11.17 9.27 3.56
CA HIS A 410 9.91 9.72 4.17
C HIS A 410 8.77 8.87 3.63
N LEU A 411 8.33 7.88 4.41
CA LEU A 411 7.30 6.93 4.02
C LEU A 411 5.89 7.52 4.16
N HIS A 412 4.98 7.10 3.27
CA HIS A 412 3.56 7.41 3.38
C HIS A 412 2.87 6.45 4.35
N ARG A 413 2.09 7.02 5.26
CA ARG A 413 1.31 6.30 6.27
C ARG A 413 -0.17 6.58 6.05
N ARG A 414 -1.03 5.55 6.19
CA ARG A 414 -2.48 5.75 6.18
C ARG A 414 -2.93 6.45 7.45
N ASP A 415 -4.00 7.23 7.35
CA ASP A 415 -4.64 7.82 8.53
C ASP A 415 -5.17 6.71 9.46
N GLY A 416 -4.98 6.88 10.76
CA GLY A 416 -5.33 5.90 11.77
C GLY A 416 -4.27 4.81 12.03
N ASP A 417 -3.28 4.61 11.18
CA ASP A 417 -2.16 3.72 11.47
C ASP A 417 -1.24 4.35 12.53
N ARG A 418 -0.80 3.54 13.49
CA ARG A 418 0.09 4.00 14.57
C ARG A 418 1.47 4.41 14.03
N ASP A 419 1.97 3.64 13.06
CA ASP A 419 3.29 3.75 12.46
C ASP A 419 3.22 3.37 10.97
N CYS A 420 4.32 3.45 10.24
CA CYS A 420 4.38 2.97 8.86
C CYS A 420 4.45 1.44 8.76
N GLY A 421 4.83 0.75 9.84
CA GLY A 421 5.08 -0.68 9.82
C GLY A 421 6.12 -1.04 8.75
N SER A 422 7.16 -0.22 8.60
CA SER A 422 8.24 -0.51 7.69
C SER A 422 9.02 -1.72 8.18
N ASP A 423 9.23 -2.69 7.29
CA ASP A 423 9.79 -3.98 7.63
C ASP A 423 10.94 -4.29 6.66
N GLY A 424 10.97 -5.43 6.03
CA GLY A 424 12.04 -5.82 5.12
C GLY A 424 12.22 -4.91 3.92
N MET A 425 13.43 -4.94 3.36
CA MET A 425 13.83 -4.07 2.26
C MET A 425 14.64 -4.81 1.19
N ALA A 426 14.59 -4.29 -0.05
CA ALA A 426 15.46 -4.70 -1.14
C ALA A 426 15.96 -3.49 -1.94
N VAL A 427 17.03 -3.65 -2.70
CA VAL A 427 17.60 -2.60 -3.56
C VAL A 427 17.73 -3.10 -4.99
N ASP A 428 17.42 -2.24 -5.97
CA ASP A 428 17.66 -2.54 -7.37
C ASP A 428 18.98 -1.94 -7.89
N ARG A 429 19.35 -2.28 -9.11
CA ARG A 429 20.61 -1.82 -9.72
C ARG A 429 20.67 -0.33 -9.99
N GLU A 430 19.52 0.35 -10.03
CA GLU A 430 19.44 1.81 -10.12
C GLU A 430 19.57 2.51 -8.75
N GLY A 431 19.72 1.74 -7.67
CA GLY A 431 19.83 2.25 -6.29
C GLY A 431 18.50 2.63 -5.67
N ARG A 432 17.37 2.19 -6.24
CA ARG A 432 16.06 2.38 -5.63
C ARG A 432 15.86 1.38 -4.51
N THR A 433 15.32 1.85 -3.39
CA THR A 433 15.05 1.03 -2.22
C THR A 433 13.55 0.70 -2.16
N TYR A 434 13.24 -0.56 -2.02
CA TYR A 434 11.90 -1.13 -1.88
C TYR A 434 11.68 -1.45 -0.41
N VAL A 435 10.64 -0.87 0.19
CA VAL A 435 10.34 -1.00 1.64
C VAL A 435 8.93 -1.54 1.80
N THR A 436 8.78 -2.67 2.45
CA THR A 436 7.46 -3.19 2.83
C THR A 436 6.86 -2.32 3.93
N THR A 437 5.58 -2.02 3.83
CA THR A 437 4.87 -1.17 4.79
C THR A 437 3.41 -1.58 4.94
N ARG A 438 2.72 -1.03 5.94
CA ARG A 438 1.25 -1.19 6.09
C ARG A 438 0.49 -0.71 4.86
N ASN A 439 1.02 0.30 4.15
CA ASN A 439 0.38 0.90 2.97
C ASN A 439 0.76 0.21 1.63
N GLY A 440 1.53 -0.87 1.67
CA GLY A 440 2.05 -1.57 0.50
C GLY A 440 3.56 -1.50 0.38
N LEU A 441 4.10 -1.89 -0.78
CA LEU A 441 5.53 -1.80 -1.06
C LEU A 441 5.86 -0.41 -1.59
N GLN A 442 6.58 0.39 -0.80
CA GLN A 442 6.98 1.74 -1.16
C GLN A 442 8.37 1.74 -1.80
N VAL A 443 8.48 2.32 -2.98
CA VAL A 443 9.74 2.41 -3.70
C VAL A 443 10.28 3.83 -3.62
N MET A 444 11.48 3.97 -3.09
CA MET A 444 12.21 5.22 -2.97
C MET A 444 13.33 5.27 -4.01
N ASP A 445 13.59 6.44 -4.56
CA ASP A 445 14.81 6.66 -5.34
C ASP A 445 16.07 6.76 -4.42
N ALA A 446 17.24 6.85 -5.04
CA ALA A 446 18.51 6.95 -4.32
C ALA A 446 18.69 8.23 -3.48
N LEU A 447 17.68 9.09 -3.39
CA LEU A 447 17.61 10.27 -2.51
C LEU A 447 16.55 10.11 -1.40
N GLY A 448 15.96 8.90 -1.25
CA GLY A 448 14.95 8.62 -0.24
C GLY A 448 13.54 9.17 -0.55
N ARG A 449 13.26 9.54 -1.80
CA ARG A 449 11.97 10.08 -2.21
C ARG A 449 11.05 8.96 -2.71
N VAL A 450 9.96 8.68 -2.00
CA VAL A 450 8.96 7.72 -2.46
C VAL A 450 8.30 8.23 -3.75
N HIS A 451 8.39 7.46 -4.82
CA HIS A 451 7.80 7.78 -6.12
C HIS A 451 6.82 6.72 -6.64
N LEU A 452 6.81 5.52 -6.04
CA LEU A 452 5.88 4.45 -6.37
C LEU A 452 5.45 3.71 -5.10
N ILE A 453 4.16 3.38 -5.03
CA ILE A 453 3.59 2.54 -3.98
C ILE A 453 2.83 1.42 -4.68
N LEU A 454 3.34 0.18 -4.59
CA LEU A 454 2.65 -1.00 -5.08
C LEU A 454 1.66 -1.48 -4.02
N ARG A 455 0.47 -1.88 -4.46
CA ARG A 455 -0.53 -2.43 -3.56
C ARG A 455 -0.08 -3.76 -2.96
N LYS A 456 -0.56 -4.06 -1.77
CA LYS A 456 -0.37 -5.38 -1.18
C LYS A 456 -1.12 -6.45 -1.99
N PRO A 457 -0.57 -7.66 -2.12
CA PRO A 457 -1.25 -8.76 -2.81
C PRO A 457 -2.48 -9.27 -2.05
N GLN A 458 -2.47 -9.16 -0.72
CA GLN A 458 -3.59 -9.50 0.16
C GLN A 458 -3.64 -8.56 1.38
N PRO A 459 -4.77 -8.49 2.11
CA PRO A 459 -4.82 -7.82 3.41
C PRO A 459 -3.84 -8.44 4.40
N GLY A 460 -3.36 -7.63 5.36
CA GLY A 460 -2.47 -8.09 6.41
C GLY A 460 -1.07 -7.46 6.35
N TRP A 461 -0.14 -8.03 7.10
CA TRP A 461 1.23 -7.55 7.18
C TRP A 461 2.05 -8.03 5.99
N MET A 462 2.68 -7.12 5.26
CA MET A 462 3.69 -7.42 4.26
C MET A 462 5.05 -7.27 4.96
N SER A 463 5.70 -8.39 5.22
CA SER A 463 6.86 -8.44 6.09
C SER A 463 8.16 -8.15 5.34
N ASN A 464 8.41 -8.78 4.19
CA ASN A 464 9.71 -8.63 3.56
C ASN A 464 9.63 -8.71 2.02
N VAL A 465 10.74 -8.38 1.34
CA VAL A 465 10.83 -8.34 -0.13
C VAL A 465 12.21 -8.72 -0.61
N VAL A 466 12.29 -9.46 -1.72
CA VAL A 466 13.56 -9.79 -2.40
C VAL A 466 13.36 -9.80 -3.92
N PHE A 467 14.44 -9.56 -4.66
CA PHE A 467 14.49 -9.80 -6.11
C PHE A 467 15.00 -11.21 -6.38
N GLY A 468 14.16 -12.07 -6.98
CA GLY A 468 14.49 -13.45 -7.31
C GLY A 468 14.42 -13.75 -8.81
N GLY A 469 14.57 -15.02 -9.14
CA GLY A 469 14.73 -15.51 -10.50
C GLY A 469 16.16 -15.34 -11.05
N VAL A 470 16.47 -16.04 -12.12
CA VAL A 470 17.82 -16.05 -12.72
C VAL A 470 18.32 -14.63 -13.07
N ASP A 471 17.43 -13.80 -13.60
CA ASP A 471 17.74 -12.41 -13.98
C ASP A 471 17.50 -11.40 -12.84
N ARG A 472 17.10 -11.86 -11.63
CA ARG A 472 16.72 -11.03 -10.50
C ARG A 472 15.71 -9.92 -10.87
N ASN A 473 14.74 -10.24 -11.73
CA ASN A 473 13.69 -9.34 -12.20
C ASN A 473 12.28 -9.75 -11.78
N TRP A 474 12.20 -10.61 -10.77
CA TRP A 474 10.97 -10.95 -10.08
C TRP A 474 11.01 -10.42 -8.65
N LEU A 475 10.09 -9.54 -8.30
CA LEU A 475 9.85 -9.18 -6.90
C LEU A 475 9.10 -10.32 -6.22
N TYR A 476 9.66 -10.86 -5.14
CA TYR A 476 8.99 -11.76 -4.21
C TYR A 476 8.69 -11.00 -2.94
N VAL A 477 7.47 -11.12 -2.42
CA VAL A 477 7.07 -10.53 -1.14
C VAL A 477 6.47 -11.59 -0.23
N THR A 478 6.87 -11.56 1.02
CA THR A 478 6.23 -12.31 2.10
C THR A 478 5.10 -11.47 2.67
N CYS A 479 3.90 -12.05 2.78
CA CYS A 479 2.71 -11.33 3.22
C CYS A 479 1.84 -12.25 4.06
N GLN A 480 1.85 -12.06 5.38
CA GLN A 480 1.16 -12.93 6.34
C GLN A 480 1.56 -14.40 6.17
N ASN A 481 0.63 -15.22 5.73
CA ASN A 481 0.75 -16.66 5.59
C ASN A 481 1.05 -17.12 4.15
N ALA A 482 1.51 -16.22 3.28
CA ALA A 482 1.70 -16.51 1.85
C ALA A 482 2.87 -15.72 1.26
N VAL A 483 3.42 -16.27 0.17
CA VAL A 483 4.46 -15.65 -0.65
C VAL A 483 3.89 -15.34 -2.03
N TYR A 484 4.15 -14.15 -2.51
CA TYR A 484 3.72 -13.67 -3.83
C TYR A 484 4.93 -13.23 -4.64
N ARG A 485 4.80 -13.30 -5.96
CA ARG A 485 5.80 -12.73 -6.87
C ARG A 485 5.15 -11.86 -7.94
N ARG A 486 5.95 -10.97 -8.52
CA ARG A 486 5.54 -10.13 -9.64
C ARG A 486 6.73 -9.82 -10.52
N LYS A 487 6.59 -9.97 -11.82
CA LYS A 487 7.65 -9.62 -12.78
C LYS A 487 7.76 -8.10 -12.92
N VAL A 488 9.00 -7.60 -12.98
CA VAL A 488 9.32 -6.17 -13.12
C VAL A 488 10.36 -5.92 -14.19
N LYS A 489 10.51 -4.66 -14.62
CA LYS A 489 11.49 -4.26 -15.65
C LYS A 489 12.90 -4.11 -15.09
N THR A 490 13.01 -3.79 -13.80
CA THR A 490 14.28 -3.59 -13.12
C THR A 490 14.86 -4.90 -12.59
N GLN A 491 16.13 -4.88 -12.22
CA GLN A 491 16.84 -6.02 -11.65
C GLN A 491 17.32 -5.70 -10.25
N GLY A 492 17.26 -6.70 -9.37
CA GLY A 492 17.81 -6.60 -8.02
C GLY A 492 19.33 -6.50 -8.02
N PHE A 493 19.83 -5.85 -7.00
CA PHE A 493 21.26 -5.78 -6.69
C PHE A 493 21.66 -6.96 -5.78
N ASP A 494 22.88 -7.44 -5.96
CA ASP A 494 23.51 -8.44 -5.11
C ASP A 494 24.60 -7.81 -4.27
N SER A 495 24.40 -7.68 -2.96
CA SER A 495 25.32 -6.96 -2.08
C SER A 495 26.63 -7.70 -1.81
N VAL A 496 26.73 -9.00 -2.08
CA VAL A 496 28.00 -9.76 -1.99
C VAL A 496 28.81 -9.72 -3.29
N ALA A 497 28.20 -9.24 -4.38
CA ALA A 497 28.91 -9.00 -5.63
C ALA A 497 29.78 -7.72 -5.57
N SER A 498 30.64 -7.55 -6.58
CA SER A 498 31.45 -6.34 -6.68
C SER A 498 30.60 -5.06 -6.74
N PRO A 499 30.95 -4.02 -5.98
CA PRO A 499 30.21 -2.77 -5.97
C PRO A 499 30.28 -2.07 -7.33
N PHE A 500 29.23 -1.33 -7.68
CA PHE A 500 29.22 -0.46 -8.85
C PHE A 500 28.44 0.82 -8.56
N LYS A 501 28.76 1.87 -9.27
CA LYS A 501 28.10 3.16 -9.10
C LYS A 501 26.74 3.17 -9.81
N PRO A 502 25.62 3.31 -9.08
CA PRO A 502 24.31 3.45 -9.71
C PRO A 502 24.19 4.76 -10.49
N PRO A 503 23.23 4.87 -11.42
CA PRO A 503 22.97 6.13 -12.12
C PRO A 503 22.57 7.23 -11.12
N ARG A 504 22.83 8.49 -11.48
CA ARG A 504 22.33 9.61 -10.66
C ARG A 504 20.82 9.62 -10.68
N PRO A 505 20.15 9.77 -9.51
CA PRO A 505 18.71 9.91 -9.49
C PRO A 505 18.28 11.18 -10.22
N GLY A 506 17.30 11.04 -11.10
CA GLY A 506 16.64 12.17 -11.76
C GLY A 506 15.65 12.91 -10.85
N LEU A 507 15.04 13.98 -11.38
CA LEU A 507 13.83 14.58 -10.80
C LEU A 507 12.59 13.90 -11.37
#